data_9864eec43f30d5606cff6f613e05c715
#
_entry.id   9864eec43f30d5606cff6f613e05c715
#
_cell.length_a   1.000
_cell.length_b   1.000
_cell.length_c   1.000
_cell.angle_alpha   90.00
_cell.angle_beta   90.00
_cell.angle_gamma   90.00
#
_symmetry.space_group_name_H-M   'P 1'
#
loop_
_entity.id
_entity.type
_entity.pdbx_description
1 polymer ?
#
loop_
_entity_poly.entity_id
_entity_poly.type
_entity_poly.pdbx_seq_one_letter_code
_entity_poly.pdbx_strand_id
1 'polypeptide(L)'
;MAAVEPILQENENRFVIFPIQHHDIWEWYKKMEASFWTAEEIDLHQDLNDWNTKLSDDEKYFIKHILAFFAASDGIVNENLAENFVNEVQYSEAKFFYGFQIMMENIHSETYSLLIDTYVKDEAEKTKLFKAIEVFPAIKKKADWALRWIDSDSFAERLIAFAAVEGIFFSGAFCSVFWLKKRGLMPGLTFSNELISRDEGVHCDFAVHLHNNHLVNKVPKERIEEIILDALRIEREFITESLPVSLIGMNAKLMTQYLEFVTDRLLVELGCEKKHNVTNPFDFMDMISLQGKTNFFEKRVSEYQKAGVLNNEKEETQFTTDADF
;
A
#
# COMPACT_ATOMS: atom_id res chain seq x y z
N MET A 1 17.04 32.35 3.40
CA MET A 1 16.37 31.50 4.37
C MET A 1 15.25 30.82 3.61
N ALA A 2 15.07 29.50 3.76
CA ALA A 2 13.89 28.81 3.22
C ALA A 2 12.63 29.46 3.79
N ALA A 3 11.55 29.48 3.00
CA ALA A 3 10.26 29.95 3.49
C ALA A 3 9.76 29.00 4.60
N VAL A 4 8.99 29.54 5.52
CA VAL A 4 8.35 28.72 6.59
C VAL A 4 7.33 27.79 5.93
N GLU A 5 7.34 26.52 6.32
CA GLU A 5 6.44 25.50 5.79
C GLU A 5 5.14 25.48 6.60
N PRO A 6 3.98 25.91 6.04
CA PRO A 6 2.75 26.10 6.83
C PRO A 6 2.25 24.82 7.50
N ILE A 7 2.34 23.67 6.81
CA ILE A 7 1.87 22.38 7.35
C ILE A 7 2.65 21.94 8.60
N LEU A 8 3.85 22.48 8.81
CA LEU A 8 4.73 22.18 9.95
C LEU A 8 4.64 23.23 11.07
N GLN A 9 3.82 24.30 10.90
CA GLN A 9 3.67 25.35 11.91
C GLN A 9 2.64 24.97 12.96
N GLU A 10 2.91 25.33 14.21
CA GLU A 10 1.95 25.12 15.31
C GLU A 10 0.56 25.65 14.96
N ASN A 11 -0.46 24.84 15.21
CA ASN A 11 -1.85 25.15 14.97
C ASN A 11 -2.55 25.41 16.31
N GLU A 12 -3.11 26.59 16.50
CA GLU A 12 -3.86 26.96 17.72
C GLU A 12 -5.12 26.08 17.91
N ASN A 13 -5.69 25.56 16.80
CA ASN A 13 -6.90 24.73 16.79
C ASN A 13 -6.61 23.21 16.84
N ARG A 14 -5.39 22.81 17.19
CA ARG A 14 -4.91 21.42 17.15
C ARG A 14 -5.72 20.39 17.97
N PHE A 15 -6.54 20.83 18.89
CA PHE A 15 -7.35 19.94 19.74
C PHE A 15 -8.80 19.74 19.25
N VAL A 16 -9.22 20.46 18.21
CA VAL A 16 -10.58 20.43 17.70
C VAL A 16 -10.53 20.33 16.18
N ILE A 17 -11.22 19.33 15.61
CA ILE A 17 -11.19 19.11 14.15
C ILE A 17 -12.09 20.11 13.39
N PHE A 18 -13.17 20.59 13.99
CA PHE A 18 -14.10 21.55 13.37
C PHE A 18 -13.83 22.98 13.80
N PRO A 19 -13.98 23.97 12.87
CA PRO A 19 -14.33 23.77 11.47
C PRO A 19 -13.15 23.20 10.66
N ILE A 20 -13.44 22.38 9.64
CA ILE A 20 -12.42 21.84 8.71
C ILE A 20 -11.73 23.01 8.01
N GLN A 21 -10.40 23.05 8.07
CA GLN A 21 -9.56 24.09 7.45
C GLN A 21 -9.06 23.65 6.07
N HIS A 22 -8.70 22.38 5.91
CA HIS A 22 -8.14 21.80 4.71
C HIS A 22 -9.07 20.71 4.16
N HIS A 23 -10.09 21.15 3.40
CA HIS A 23 -11.14 20.26 2.89
C HIS A 23 -10.62 19.16 1.97
N ASP A 24 -9.61 19.45 1.16
CA ASP A 24 -8.96 18.50 0.28
C ASP A 24 -8.24 17.39 1.06
N ILE A 25 -7.51 17.72 2.14
CA ILE A 25 -6.89 16.73 3.04
C ILE A 25 -7.98 15.92 3.77
N TRP A 26 -9.05 16.59 4.20
CA TRP A 26 -10.17 15.91 4.86
C TRP A 26 -10.85 14.89 3.95
N GLU A 27 -10.99 15.18 2.65
CA GLU A 27 -11.52 14.25 1.67
C GLU A 27 -10.64 12.99 1.55
N TRP A 28 -9.31 13.12 1.60
CA TRP A 28 -8.40 11.99 1.63
C TRP A 28 -8.61 11.10 2.86
N TYR A 29 -8.73 11.71 4.04
CA TYR A 29 -9.06 10.96 5.26
C TYR A 29 -10.38 10.22 5.13
N LYS A 30 -11.43 10.87 4.64
CA LYS A 30 -12.75 10.25 4.45
C LYS A 30 -12.74 9.13 3.40
N LYS A 31 -11.88 9.23 2.38
CA LYS A 31 -11.66 8.18 1.40
C LYS A 31 -11.04 6.95 2.05
N MET A 32 -10.04 7.13 2.92
CA MET A 32 -9.42 6.04 3.69
C MET A 32 -10.43 5.38 4.64
N GLU A 33 -11.13 6.17 5.44
CA GLU A 33 -12.15 5.69 6.38
C GLU A 33 -13.23 4.85 5.67
N ALA A 34 -13.65 5.29 4.49
CA ALA A 34 -14.63 4.60 3.69
C ALA A 34 -14.13 3.27 3.08
N SER A 35 -12.82 3.05 2.99
CA SER A 35 -12.21 1.82 2.49
C SER A 35 -11.74 0.86 3.59
N PHE A 36 -12.05 1.12 4.85
CA PHE A 36 -11.67 0.31 6.00
C PHE A 36 -12.08 -1.16 5.86
N TRP A 37 -11.16 -2.04 6.26
CA TRP A 37 -11.33 -3.48 6.32
C TRP A 37 -10.48 -4.05 7.45
N THR A 38 -10.68 -5.32 7.80
CA THR A 38 -9.90 -6.03 8.82
C THR A 38 -9.37 -7.36 8.29
N ALA A 39 -8.33 -7.90 8.92
CA ALA A 39 -7.71 -9.15 8.49
C ALA A 39 -8.68 -10.35 8.52
N GLU A 40 -9.70 -10.32 9.39
CA GLU A 40 -10.74 -11.35 9.50
C GLU A 40 -11.65 -11.43 8.26
N GLU A 41 -11.67 -10.42 7.41
CA GLU A 41 -12.44 -10.47 6.15
C GLU A 41 -11.80 -11.37 5.09
N ILE A 42 -10.57 -11.85 5.32
CA ILE A 42 -9.81 -12.65 4.37
C ILE A 42 -9.95 -14.14 4.70
N ASP A 43 -10.58 -14.90 3.79
CA ASP A 43 -10.69 -16.35 3.89
C ASP A 43 -9.49 -17.04 3.20
N LEU A 44 -8.65 -17.72 4.00
CA LEU A 44 -7.47 -18.46 3.55
C LEU A 44 -7.71 -19.96 3.31
N HIS A 45 -8.94 -20.46 3.52
CA HIS A 45 -9.21 -21.90 3.46
C HIS A 45 -8.90 -22.54 2.11
N GLN A 46 -9.25 -21.84 1.03
CA GLN A 46 -9.01 -22.33 -0.33
C GLN A 46 -7.52 -22.25 -0.71
N ASP A 47 -6.79 -21.31 -0.15
CA ASP A 47 -5.36 -21.13 -0.41
C ASP A 47 -4.53 -22.34 0.03
N LEU A 48 -4.90 -23.00 1.12
CA LEU A 48 -4.20 -24.20 1.60
C LEU A 48 -4.27 -25.35 0.59
N ASN A 49 -5.39 -25.50 -0.13
CA ASN A 49 -5.49 -26.49 -1.19
C ASN A 49 -4.55 -26.13 -2.35
N ASP A 50 -4.56 -24.89 -2.82
CA ASP A 50 -3.69 -24.44 -3.91
C ASP A 50 -2.22 -24.54 -3.51
N TRP A 51 -1.88 -24.12 -2.30
CA TRP A 51 -0.54 -24.19 -1.72
C TRP A 51 -0.01 -25.64 -1.74
N ASN A 52 -0.81 -26.60 -1.29
CA ASN A 52 -0.36 -27.98 -1.12
C ASN A 52 -0.38 -28.79 -2.42
N THR A 53 -1.26 -28.45 -3.38
CA THR A 53 -1.54 -29.35 -4.54
C THR A 53 -1.27 -28.74 -5.90
N LYS A 54 -1.24 -27.39 -6.03
CA LYS A 54 -1.14 -26.72 -7.34
C LYS A 54 0.17 -25.95 -7.55
N LEU A 55 0.75 -25.41 -6.48
CA LEU A 55 1.96 -24.60 -6.58
C LEU A 55 3.23 -25.45 -6.64
N SER A 56 4.15 -25.07 -7.51
CA SER A 56 5.52 -25.61 -7.53
C SER A 56 6.34 -25.10 -6.34
N ASP A 57 7.48 -25.72 -6.07
CA ASP A 57 8.39 -25.28 -5.01
C ASP A 57 8.96 -23.88 -5.30
N ASP A 58 9.21 -23.53 -6.56
CA ASP A 58 9.65 -22.21 -6.99
C ASP A 58 8.57 -21.14 -6.71
N GLU A 59 7.30 -21.45 -6.99
CA GLU A 59 6.18 -20.54 -6.69
C GLU A 59 6.00 -20.33 -5.19
N LYS A 60 6.09 -21.40 -4.40
CA LYS A 60 6.05 -21.32 -2.94
C LYS A 60 7.22 -20.49 -2.39
N TYR A 61 8.43 -20.72 -2.93
CA TYR A 61 9.62 -19.95 -2.57
C TYR A 61 9.39 -18.46 -2.86
N PHE A 62 8.92 -18.12 -4.05
CA PHE A 62 8.65 -16.74 -4.45
C PHE A 62 7.63 -16.07 -3.50
N ILE A 63 6.48 -16.72 -3.28
CA ILE A 63 5.41 -16.18 -2.42
C ILE A 63 5.91 -15.95 -0.99
N LYS A 64 6.61 -16.91 -0.39
CA LYS A 64 7.17 -16.76 0.96
C LYS A 64 8.05 -15.52 1.09
N HIS A 65 8.90 -15.27 0.10
CA HIS A 65 9.84 -14.14 0.15
C HIS A 65 9.18 -12.81 -0.15
N ILE A 66 8.15 -12.78 -1.00
CA ILE A 66 7.32 -11.57 -1.20
C ILE A 66 6.57 -11.22 0.10
N LEU A 67 5.96 -12.19 0.77
CA LEU A 67 5.28 -11.96 2.04
C LEU A 67 6.25 -11.50 3.14
N ALA A 68 7.45 -12.09 3.20
CA ALA A 68 8.49 -11.67 4.11
C ALA A 68 8.97 -10.22 3.85
N PHE A 69 9.06 -9.84 2.58
CA PHE A 69 9.34 -8.46 2.17
C PHE A 69 8.24 -7.50 2.63
N PHE A 70 6.98 -7.80 2.38
CA PHE A 70 5.86 -6.97 2.81
C PHE A 70 5.82 -6.80 4.34
N ALA A 71 5.85 -7.91 5.09
CA ALA A 71 5.81 -7.87 6.55
C ALA A 71 6.97 -7.05 7.17
N ALA A 72 8.14 -7.07 6.54
CA ALA A 72 9.28 -6.28 6.98
C ALA A 72 9.16 -4.79 6.61
N SER A 73 8.58 -4.50 5.44
CA SER A 73 8.45 -3.13 4.92
C SER A 73 7.42 -2.32 5.70
N ASP A 74 6.28 -2.91 6.06
CA ASP A 74 5.23 -2.23 6.84
C ASP A 74 5.76 -1.77 8.21
N GLY A 75 6.65 -2.54 8.83
CA GLY A 75 7.31 -2.12 10.08
C GLY A 75 8.12 -0.83 9.90
N ILE A 76 8.87 -0.70 8.80
CA ILE A 76 9.67 0.50 8.49
C ILE A 76 8.76 1.68 8.13
N VAL A 77 7.70 1.43 7.36
CA VAL A 77 6.68 2.44 7.01
C VAL A 77 6.03 2.99 8.28
N ASN A 78 5.58 2.11 9.18
CA ASN A 78 4.96 2.50 10.45
C ASN A 78 5.91 3.32 11.34
N GLU A 79 7.19 2.96 11.42
CA GLU A 79 8.18 3.71 12.18
C GLU A 79 8.29 5.14 11.65
N ASN A 80 8.41 5.33 10.33
CA ASN A 80 8.46 6.65 9.72
C ASN A 80 7.17 7.46 9.93
N LEU A 81 6.00 6.83 9.82
CA LEU A 81 4.72 7.50 10.06
C LEU A 81 4.60 7.98 11.52
N ALA A 82 4.92 7.11 12.48
CA ALA A 82 4.75 7.38 13.90
C ALA A 82 5.80 8.36 14.45
N GLU A 83 7.06 8.22 14.06
CA GLU A 83 8.16 9.05 14.58
C GLU A 83 8.25 10.40 13.89
N ASN A 84 7.98 10.46 12.59
CA ASN A 84 8.15 11.67 11.79
C ASN A 84 6.81 12.31 11.41
N PHE A 85 6.09 11.76 10.43
CA PHE A 85 4.99 12.48 9.79
C PHE A 85 3.88 12.92 10.75
N VAL A 86 3.40 12.05 11.64
CA VAL A 86 2.33 12.41 12.61
C VAL A 86 2.78 13.49 13.59
N ASN A 87 4.05 13.46 13.98
CA ASN A 87 4.59 14.44 14.93
C ASN A 87 4.88 15.78 14.27
N GLU A 88 5.35 15.78 13.04
CA GLU A 88 5.77 17.00 12.33
C GLU A 88 4.61 17.79 11.76
N VAL A 89 3.61 17.13 11.14
CA VAL A 89 2.46 17.84 10.56
C VAL A 89 1.62 18.48 11.65
N GLN A 90 1.17 19.71 11.41
CA GLN A 90 0.36 20.46 12.37
C GLN A 90 -1.08 20.70 11.89
N TYR A 91 -1.39 20.37 10.64
CA TYR A 91 -2.77 20.35 10.17
C TYR A 91 -3.53 19.18 10.80
N SER A 92 -4.65 19.46 11.47
CA SER A 92 -5.43 18.42 12.16
C SER A 92 -5.95 17.35 11.19
N GLU A 93 -6.35 17.74 10.00
CA GLU A 93 -6.82 16.85 8.94
C GLU A 93 -5.70 15.89 8.47
N ALA A 94 -4.46 16.38 8.35
CA ALA A 94 -3.31 15.54 8.01
C ALA A 94 -2.96 14.56 9.13
N LYS A 95 -3.07 14.96 10.39
CA LYS A 95 -2.92 14.06 11.54
C LYS A 95 -3.97 12.95 11.54
N PHE A 96 -5.20 13.28 11.16
CA PHE A 96 -6.28 12.28 11.05
C PHE A 96 -5.98 11.27 9.95
N PHE A 97 -5.51 11.73 8.79
CA PHE A 97 -5.11 10.85 7.71
C PHE A 97 -3.98 9.91 8.13
N TYR A 98 -2.88 10.45 8.65
CA TYR A 98 -1.73 9.64 9.06
C TYR A 98 -2.05 8.70 10.23
N GLY A 99 -2.89 9.12 11.18
CA GLY A 99 -3.36 8.23 12.25
C GLY A 99 -4.15 7.03 11.71
N PHE A 100 -4.98 7.27 10.69
CA PHE A 100 -5.71 6.21 10.01
C PHE A 100 -4.78 5.34 9.16
N GLN A 101 -3.82 5.91 8.47
CA GLN A 101 -2.81 5.18 7.71
C GLN A 101 -2.04 4.22 8.63
N ILE A 102 -1.54 4.66 9.78
CA ILE A 102 -0.87 3.79 10.78
C ILE A 102 -1.77 2.61 11.17
N MET A 103 -3.07 2.85 11.37
CA MET A 103 -4.00 1.78 11.68
C MET A 103 -4.10 0.77 10.52
N MET A 104 -4.16 1.22 9.28
CA MET A 104 -4.21 0.33 8.12
C MET A 104 -2.91 -0.44 7.93
N GLU A 105 -1.75 0.18 8.15
CA GLU A 105 -0.46 -0.51 8.11
C GLU A 105 -0.36 -1.63 9.17
N ASN A 106 -0.97 -1.43 10.35
CA ASN A 106 -1.06 -2.48 11.35
C ASN A 106 -1.91 -3.66 10.86
N ILE A 107 -3.01 -3.40 10.14
CA ILE A 107 -3.86 -4.43 9.54
C ILE A 107 -3.15 -5.14 8.38
N HIS A 108 -2.38 -4.42 7.55
CA HIS A 108 -1.53 -5.00 6.51
C HIS A 108 -0.49 -5.94 7.12
N SER A 109 0.24 -5.48 8.13
CA SER A 109 1.27 -6.25 8.84
C SER A 109 0.69 -7.51 9.50
N GLU A 110 -0.48 -7.41 10.16
CA GLU A 110 -1.22 -8.56 10.68
C GLU A 110 -1.56 -9.54 9.56
N THR A 111 -2.09 -9.05 8.45
CA THR A 111 -2.49 -9.88 7.31
C THR A 111 -1.31 -10.64 6.72
N TYR A 112 -0.17 -9.98 6.48
CA TYR A 112 1.03 -10.66 5.99
C TYR A 112 1.56 -11.69 6.98
N SER A 113 1.51 -11.41 8.28
CA SER A 113 1.89 -12.35 9.32
C SER A 113 0.98 -13.59 9.33
N LEU A 114 -0.33 -13.40 9.20
CA LEU A 114 -1.30 -14.49 9.10
C LEU A 114 -1.10 -15.35 7.83
N LEU A 115 -0.79 -14.71 6.69
CA LEU A 115 -0.47 -15.42 5.45
C LEU A 115 0.77 -16.30 5.62
N ILE A 116 1.85 -15.77 6.19
CA ILE A 116 3.08 -16.53 6.46
C ILE A 116 2.78 -17.69 7.42
N ASP A 117 2.07 -17.43 8.52
CA ASP A 117 1.72 -18.47 9.52
C ASP A 117 0.83 -19.56 8.92
N THR A 118 -0.04 -19.19 8.01
CA THR A 118 -0.95 -20.13 7.33
C THR A 118 -0.20 -21.04 6.36
N TYR A 119 0.72 -20.49 5.56
CA TYR A 119 1.39 -21.27 4.50
C TYR A 119 2.65 -21.98 4.98
N VAL A 120 3.38 -21.41 5.93
CA VAL A 120 4.66 -21.93 6.41
C VAL A 120 4.46 -22.61 7.76
N LYS A 121 4.66 -23.95 7.77
CA LYS A 121 4.48 -24.77 8.99
C LYS A 121 5.78 -25.09 9.71
N ASP A 122 6.93 -24.95 9.05
CA ASP A 122 8.23 -25.10 9.68
C ASP A 122 8.59 -23.85 10.48
N GLU A 123 8.75 -23.98 11.79
CA GLU A 123 9.00 -22.87 12.71
C GLU A 123 10.37 -22.19 12.49
N ALA A 124 11.37 -22.95 12.03
CA ALA A 124 12.68 -22.39 11.75
C ALA A 124 12.67 -21.56 10.46
N GLU A 125 11.93 -22.02 9.44
CA GLU A 125 11.71 -21.25 8.22
C GLU A 125 10.88 -20.01 8.50
N LYS A 126 9.79 -20.13 9.25
CA LYS A 126 8.93 -19.00 9.66
C LYS A 126 9.73 -17.91 10.38
N THR A 127 10.57 -18.31 11.35
CA THR A 127 11.45 -17.39 12.07
C THR A 127 12.39 -16.64 11.13
N LYS A 128 12.94 -17.29 10.11
CA LYS A 128 13.79 -16.63 9.09
C LYS A 128 13.01 -15.62 8.26
N LEU A 129 11.78 -15.93 7.88
CA LEU A 129 10.93 -15.02 7.10
C LEU A 129 10.56 -13.78 7.91
N PHE A 130 10.23 -13.92 9.21
CA PHE A 130 9.97 -12.77 10.09
C PHE A 130 11.22 -11.93 10.41
N LYS A 131 12.42 -12.46 10.13
CA LYS A 131 13.69 -11.74 10.23
C LYS A 131 14.25 -11.35 8.86
N ALA A 132 13.39 -11.10 7.89
CA ALA A 132 13.76 -10.95 6.50
C ALA A 132 14.82 -9.86 6.25
N ILE A 133 14.75 -8.74 6.94
CA ILE A 133 15.74 -7.65 6.82
C ILE A 133 17.14 -8.11 7.22
N GLU A 134 17.25 -8.98 8.23
CA GLU A 134 18.54 -9.48 8.71
C GLU A 134 19.09 -10.60 7.82
N VAL A 135 18.21 -11.42 7.25
CA VAL A 135 18.56 -12.70 6.62
C VAL A 135 18.68 -12.59 5.10
N PHE A 136 17.87 -11.73 4.44
CA PHE A 136 17.81 -11.62 2.99
C PHE A 136 18.43 -10.31 2.50
N PRO A 137 19.64 -10.35 1.87
CA PRO A 137 20.36 -9.13 1.45
C PRO A 137 19.56 -8.21 0.52
N ALA A 138 18.72 -8.78 -0.34
CA ALA A 138 17.90 -8.00 -1.27
C ALA A 138 16.79 -7.23 -0.56
N ILE A 139 16.16 -7.82 0.47
CA ILE A 139 15.17 -7.13 1.33
C ILE A 139 15.87 -6.07 2.17
N LYS A 140 17.03 -6.41 2.74
CA LYS A 140 17.85 -5.45 3.47
C LYS A 140 18.20 -4.23 2.63
N LYS A 141 18.53 -4.39 1.37
CA LYS A 141 18.88 -3.28 0.47
C LYS A 141 17.74 -2.28 0.31
N LYS A 142 16.48 -2.75 0.18
CA LYS A 142 15.28 -1.91 0.16
C LYS A 142 15.07 -1.21 1.52
N ALA A 143 15.21 -1.96 2.61
CA ALA A 143 15.08 -1.44 3.95
C ALA A 143 16.13 -0.35 4.25
N ASP A 144 17.39 -0.58 3.92
CA ASP A 144 18.48 0.41 4.12
C ASP A 144 18.23 1.69 3.29
N TRP A 145 17.63 1.55 2.10
CA TRP A 145 17.23 2.70 1.30
C TRP A 145 16.12 3.53 1.98
N ALA A 146 15.09 2.87 2.48
CA ALA A 146 13.97 3.53 3.18
C ALA A 146 14.44 4.20 4.48
N LEU A 147 15.21 3.50 5.31
CA LEU A 147 15.77 4.02 6.56
C LEU A 147 16.67 5.25 6.34
N ARG A 148 17.50 5.25 5.29
CA ARG A 148 18.30 6.43 4.92
C ARG A 148 17.45 7.68 4.70
N TRP A 149 16.24 7.53 4.15
CA TRP A 149 15.35 8.67 3.91
C TRP A 149 14.55 9.07 5.14
N ILE A 150 14.22 8.12 6.03
CA ILE A 150 13.60 8.42 7.34
C ILE A 150 14.48 9.39 8.14
N ASP A 151 15.79 9.23 8.05
CA ASP A 151 16.78 10.07 8.72
C ASP A 151 17.07 11.41 8.03
N SER A 152 16.41 11.71 6.89
CA SER A 152 16.61 12.98 6.19
C SER A 152 16.00 14.15 6.95
N ASP A 153 16.75 15.26 7.07
CA ASP A 153 16.27 16.51 7.68
C ASP A 153 15.15 17.19 6.87
N SER A 154 14.98 16.84 5.60
CA SER A 154 14.00 17.45 4.71
C SER A 154 12.68 16.72 4.71
N PHE A 155 11.64 17.33 5.31
CA PHE A 155 10.27 16.82 5.24
C PHE A 155 9.81 16.57 3.80
N ALA A 156 10.11 17.49 2.88
CA ALA A 156 9.72 17.35 1.48
C ALA A 156 10.41 16.16 0.80
N GLU A 157 11.72 15.93 1.05
CA GLU A 157 12.42 14.75 0.49
C GLU A 157 11.90 13.44 1.10
N ARG A 158 11.57 13.43 2.41
CA ARG A 158 10.95 12.26 3.03
C ARG A 158 9.60 11.93 2.41
N LEU A 159 8.76 12.91 2.06
CA LEU A 159 7.49 12.68 1.33
C LEU A 159 7.73 12.04 -0.04
N ILE A 160 8.72 12.51 -0.80
CA ILE A 160 9.05 11.92 -2.11
C ILE A 160 9.55 10.48 -1.96
N ALA A 161 10.43 10.24 -0.99
CA ALA A 161 10.94 8.91 -0.71
C ALA A 161 9.83 7.96 -0.23
N PHE A 162 8.91 8.46 0.59
CA PHE A 162 7.74 7.71 1.03
C PHE A 162 6.84 7.32 -0.16
N ALA A 163 6.55 8.27 -1.07
CA ALA A 163 5.83 7.96 -2.30
C ALA A 163 6.55 6.92 -3.18
N ALA A 164 7.90 6.90 -3.17
CA ALA A 164 8.66 5.87 -3.87
C ALA A 164 8.56 4.49 -3.21
N VAL A 165 8.51 4.41 -1.88
CA VAL A 165 8.29 3.15 -1.16
C VAL A 165 6.92 2.60 -1.52
N GLU A 166 5.85 3.37 -1.33
CA GLU A 166 4.47 2.95 -1.57
C GLU A 166 4.18 2.69 -3.06
N GLY A 167 4.66 3.57 -3.93
CA GLY A 167 4.33 3.54 -5.35
C GLY A 167 5.26 2.69 -6.22
N ILE A 168 6.51 2.42 -5.78
CA ILE A 168 7.50 1.69 -6.58
C ILE A 168 7.94 0.40 -5.91
N PHE A 169 8.39 0.44 -4.64
CA PHE A 169 8.94 -0.75 -3.99
C PHE A 169 7.94 -1.88 -3.79
N PHE A 170 6.65 -1.57 -3.72
CA PHE A 170 5.58 -2.58 -3.63
C PHE A 170 5.02 -3.00 -4.99
N SER A 171 5.23 -2.20 -6.04
CA SER A 171 4.55 -2.38 -7.32
C SER A 171 4.85 -3.70 -8.02
N GLY A 172 6.10 -4.15 -8.02
CA GLY A 172 6.50 -5.42 -8.62
C GLY A 172 5.94 -6.62 -7.86
N ALA A 173 5.94 -6.54 -6.53
CA ALA A 173 5.38 -7.56 -5.67
C ALA A 173 3.86 -7.67 -5.84
N PHE A 174 3.12 -6.57 -5.81
CA PHE A 174 1.67 -6.54 -6.07
C PHE A 174 1.33 -7.10 -7.46
N CYS A 175 2.04 -6.67 -8.49
CA CYS A 175 1.85 -7.17 -9.85
C CYS A 175 2.04 -8.70 -9.92
N SER A 176 3.03 -9.23 -9.21
CA SER A 176 3.30 -10.67 -9.13
C SER A 176 2.17 -11.46 -8.48
N VAL A 177 1.56 -10.92 -7.42
CA VAL A 177 0.39 -11.55 -6.78
C VAL A 177 -0.85 -11.45 -7.69
N PHE A 178 -1.05 -10.34 -8.41
CA PHE A 178 -2.12 -10.24 -9.41
C PHE A 178 -1.95 -11.21 -10.58
N TRP A 179 -0.73 -11.57 -10.93
CA TRP A 179 -0.47 -12.65 -11.88
C TRP A 179 -0.98 -14.00 -11.38
N LEU A 180 -0.84 -14.32 -10.10
CA LEU A 180 -1.44 -15.52 -9.49
C LEU A 180 -2.98 -15.47 -9.59
N LYS A 181 -3.59 -14.30 -9.37
CA LYS A 181 -5.03 -14.09 -9.56
C LYS A 181 -5.47 -14.38 -10.99
N LYS A 182 -4.74 -13.87 -12.00
CA LYS A 182 -5.01 -14.15 -13.42
C LYS A 182 -4.99 -15.66 -13.72
N ARG A 183 -4.20 -16.41 -12.99
CA ARG A 183 -4.10 -17.90 -13.10
C ARG A 183 -5.14 -18.64 -12.25
N GLY A 184 -5.99 -17.95 -11.50
CA GLY A 184 -7.00 -18.54 -10.62
C GLY A 184 -6.42 -19.28 -9.42
N LEU A 185 -5.32 -18.80 -8.87
CA LEU A 185 -4.60 -19.38 -7.74
C LEU A 185 -4.65 -18.47 -6.52
N MET A 186 -4.62 -19.09 -5.33
CA MET A 186 -4.45 -18.40 -4.05
C MET A 186 -5.48 -17.28 -3.83
N PRO A 187 -6.80 -17.58 -3.81
CA PRO A 187 -7.85 -16.56 -3.77
C PRO A 187 -7.79 -15.65 -2.54
N GLY A 188 -7.42 -16.16 -1.36
CA GLY A 188 -7.27 -15.36 -0.15
C GLY A 188 -6.09 -14.40 -0.24
N LEU A 189 -4.92 -14.87 -0.67
CA LEU A 189 -3.73 -14.04 -0.93
C LEU A 189 -4.03 -12.96 -1.95
N THR A 190 -4.69 -13.31 -3.05
CA THR A 190 -4.96 -12.35 -4.12
C THR A 190 -6.04 -11.34 -3.74
N PHE A 191 -7.00 -11.72 -2.91
CA PHE A 191 -7.99 -10.79 -2.36
C PHE A 191 -7.35 -9.81 -1.37
N SER A 192 -6.51 -10.29 -0.45
CA SER A 192 -5.76 -9.38 0.43
C SER A 192 -4.90 -8.39 -0.37
N ASN A 193 -4.25 -8.86 -1.44
CA ASN A 193 -3.45 -8.02 -2.32
C ASN A 193 -4.29 -6.90 -3.00
N GLU A 194 -5.56 -7.15 -3.32
CA GLU A 194 -6.46 -6.12 -3.85
C GLU A 194 -6.74 -5.03 -2.82
N LEU A 195 -7.02 -5.42 -1.57
CA LEU A 195 -7.31 -4.47 -0.50
C LEU A 195 -6.07 -3.65 -0.16
N ILE A 196 -4.94 -4.31 0.06
CA ILE A 196 -3.70 -3.66 0.45
C ILE A 196 -3.17 -2.75 -0.67
N SER A 197 -3.06 -3.23 -1.91
CA SER A 197 -2.55 -2.42 -3.02
C SER A 197 -3.43 -1.20 -3.33
N ARG A 198 -4.72 -1.26 -3.05
CA ARG A 198 -5.62 -0.11 -3.12
C ARG A 198 -5.26 0.92 -2.05
N ASP A 199 -5.02 0.48 -0.82
CA ASP A 199 -4.68 1.36 0.30
C ASP A 199 -3.31 2.02 0.05
N GLU A 200 -2.30 1.26 -0.39
CA GLU A 200 -0.97 1.79 -0.74
C GLU A 200 -1.01 2.81 -1.88
N GLY A 201 -1.91 2.60 -2.86
CA GLY A 201 -2.17 3.59 -3.89
C GLY A 201 -2.67 4.92 -3.32
N VAL A 202 -3.55 4.89 -2.31
CA VAL A 202 -4.04 6.10 -1.63
C VAL A 202 -2.95 6.76 -0.79
N HIS A 203 -2.11 5.97 -0.11
CA HIS A 203 -0.97 6.46 0.66
C HIS A 203 0.04 7.20 -0.22
N CYS A 204 0.40 6.61 -1.35
CA CYS A 204 1.27 7.22 -2.35
C CYS A 204 0.67 8.53 -2.91
N ASP A 205 -0.60 8.48 -3.34
CA ASP A 205 -1.30 9.64 -3.91
C ASP A 205 -1.42 10.79 -2.89
N PHE A 206 -1.62 10.49 -1.61
CA PHE A 206 -1.66 11.49 -0.55
C PHE A 206 -0.31 12.16 -0.33
N ALA A 207 0.79 11.43 -0.35
CA ALA A 207 2.14 12.00 -0.25
C ALA A 207 2.41 12.96 -1.43
N VAL A 208 2.04 12.56 -2.64
CA VAL A 208 2.11 13.40 -3.85
C VAL A 208 1.23 14.65 -3.70
N HIS A 209 0.00 14.49 -3.18
CA HIS A 209 -0.94 15.59 -2.96
C HIS A 209 -0.38 16.62 -1.99
N LEU A 210 0.16 16.20 -0.85
CA LEU A 210 0.78 17.11 0.12
C LEU A 210 1.97 17.84 -0.49
N HIS A 211 2.87 17.12 -1.18
CA HIS A 211 4.02 17.75 -1.85
C HIS A 211 3.58 18.84 -2.84
N ASN A 212 2.58 18.54 -3.68
CA ASN A 212 2.18 19.44 -4.76
C ASN A 212 1.35 20.63 -4.29
N ASN A 213 0.50 20.46 -3.27
CA ASN A 213 -0.51 21.46 -2.91
C ASN A 213 -0.26 22.13 -1.56
N HIS A 214 0.45 21.48 -0.65
CA HIS A 214 0.61 21.97 0.73
C HIS A 214 2.04 22.33 1.12
N LEU A 215 3.04 22.06 0.27
CA LEU A 215 4.42 22.49 0.49
C LEU A 215 4.75 23.77 -0.28
N VAL A 216 5.40 24.70 0.42
CA VAL A 216 6.00 25.91 -0.17
C VAL A 216 7.40 25.62 -0.68
N ASN A 217 8.20 24.87 0.08
CA ASN A 217 9.57 24.50 -0.28
C ASN A 217 9.55 23.10 -0.96
N LYS A 218 9.19 23.10 -2.24
CA LYS A 218 9.14 21.84 -3.02
C LYS A 218 10.53 21.32 -3.34
N VAL A 219 10.65 20.00 -3.43
CA VAL A 219 11.87 19.35 -3.89
C VAL A 219 12.11 19.73 -5.36
N PRO A 220 13.33 20.13 -5.76
CA PRO A 220 13.67 20.38 -7.16
C PRO A 220 13.44 19.14 -8.03
N LYS A 221 13.01 19.34 -9.28
CA LYS A 221 12.66 18.21 -10.19
C LYS A 221 13.81 17.23 -10.38
N GLU A 222 15.02 17.74 -10.52
CA GLU A 222 16.22 16.92 -10.68
C GLU A 222 16.45 16.02 -9.45
N ARG A 223 16.12 16.53 -8.28
CA ARG A 223 16.24 15.76 -7.03
C ARG A 223 15.13 14.73 -6.89
N ILE A 224 13.88 15.07 -7.29
CA ILE A 224 12.78 14.11 -7.38
C ILE A 224 13.17 12.95 -8.31
N GLU A 225 13.66 13.28 -9.50
CA GLU A 225 14.10 12.28 -10.47
C GLU A 225 15.20 11.37 -9.92
N GLU A 226 16.20 11.92 -9.22
CA GLU A 226 17.25 11.14 -8.57
C GLU A 226 16.70 10.13 -7.58
N ILE A 227 15.81 10.56 -6.67
CA ILE A 227 15.19 9.71 -5.65
C ILE A 227 14.39 8.59 -6.30
N ILE A 228 13.51 8.94 -7.22
CA ILE A 228 12.58 8.02 -7.86
C ILE A 228 13.31 6.99 -8.75
N LEU A 229 14.29 7.42 -9.52
CA LEU A 229 15.07 6.52 -10.39
C LEU A 229 16.01 5.60 -9.60
N ASP A 230 16.53 6.04 -8.44
CA ASP A 230 17.31 5.17 -7.56
C ASP A 230 16.41 4.07 -6.95
N ALA A 231 15.18 4.42 -6.55
CA ALA A 231 14.20 3.43 -6.10
C ALA A 231 13.86 2.42 -7.22
N LEU A 232 13.59 2.89 -8.44
CA LEU A 232 13.35 2.01 -9.59
C LEU A 232 14.49 1.02 -9.82
N ARG A 233 15.75 1.48 -9.74
CA ARG A 233 16.93 0.63 -9.92
C ARG A 233 16.96 -0.51 -8.90
N ILE A 234 16.67 -0.20 -7.64
CA ILE A 234 16.66 -1.20 -6.55
C ILE A 234 15.49 -2.17 -6.73
N GLU A 235 14.30 -1.66 -7.06
CA GLU A 235 13.12 -2.50 -7.29
C GLU A 235 13.34 -3.47 -8.47
N ARG A 236 13.88 -2.97 -9.58
CA ARG A 236 14.18 -3.80 -10.74
C ARG A 236 15.15 -4.93 -10.39
N GLU A 237 16.24 -4.64 -9.70
CA GLU A 237 17.19 -5.65 -9.24
C GLU A 237 16.51 -6.68 -8.33
N PHE A 238 15.65 -6.22 -7.39
CA PHE A 238 14.93 -7.11 -6.49
C PHE A 238 14.06 -8.11 -7.26
N ILE A 239 13.15 -7.62 -8.10
CA ILE A 239 12.09 -8.46 -8.69
C ILE A 239 12.51 -9.22 -9.96
N THR A 240 13.66 -8.89 -10.55
CA THR A 240 14.16 -9.57 -11.76
C THR A 240 15.40 -10.43 -11.53
N GLU A 241 16.19 -10.12 -10.49
CA GLU A 241 17.46 -10.79 -10.24
C GLU A 241 17.49 -11.52 -8.89
N SER A 242 17.15 -10.82 -7.81
CA SER A 242 17.26 -11.38 -6.45
C SER A 242 16.11 -12.31 -6.11
N LEU A 243 14.88 -11.96 -6.49
CA LEU A 243 13.68 -12.77 -6.40
C LEU A 243 12.96 -12.76 -7.76
N PRO A 244 13.48 -13.47 -8.76
CA PRO A 244 13.06 -13.29 -10.13
C PRO A 244 11.63 -13.80 -10.37
N VAL A 245 10.79 -12.96 -10.97
CA VAL A 245 9.39 -13.28 -11.34
C VAL A 245 9.27 -14.48 -12.29
N SER A 246 10.35 -14.90 -12.93
CA SER A 246 10.39 -16.13 -13.73
C SER A 246 10.08 -17.38 -12.90
N LEU A 247 10.31 -17.37 -11.59
CA LEU A 247 9.94 -18.45 -10.66
C LEU A 247 8.42 -18.72 -10.64
N ILE A 248 7.61 -17.72 -10.92
CA ILE A 248 6.15 -17.83 -11.04
C ILE A 248 5.66 -17.78 -12.49
N GLY A 249 6.56 -17.93 -13.45
CA GLY A 249 6.24 -17.95 -14.87
C GLY A 249 5.97 -16.60 -15.52
N MET A 250 6.32 -15.48 -14.85
CA MET A 250 6.26 -14.15 -15.44
C MET A 250 7.51 -13.83 -16.25
N ASN A 251 7.35 -12.92 -17.21
CA ASN A 251 8.44 -12.43 -18.04
C ASN A 251 9.15 -11.24 -17.37
N ALA A 252 10.43 -11.43 -17.00
CA ALA A 252 11.23 -10.39 -16.32
C ALA A 252 11.39 -9.11 -17.16
N LYS A 253 11.45 -9.21 -18.50
CA LYS A 253 11.50 -8.02 -19.38
C LYS A 253 10.19 -7.23 -19.33
N LEU A 254 9.04 -7.89 -19.33
CA LEU A 254 7.75 -7.23 -19.20
C LEU A 254 7.59 -6.64 -17.79
N MET A 255 8.09 -7.32 -16.74
CA MET A 255 8.11 -6.74 -15.39
C MET A 255 8.96 -5.46 -15.34
N THR A 256 10.14 -5.45 -15.94
CA THR A 256 10.95 -4.23 -16.06
C THR A 256 10.17 -3.10 -16.73
N GLN A 257 9.51 -3.38 -17.86
CA GLN A 257 8.67 -2.38 -18.55
C GLN A 257 7.51 -1.89 -17.67
N TYR A 258 6.91 -2.78 -16.87
CA TYR A 258 5.85 -2.41 -15.93
C TYR A 258 6.37 -1.46 -14.84
N LEU A 259 7.52 -1.74 -14.26
CA LEU A 259 8.14 -0.86 -13.27
C LEU A 259 8.49 0.52 -13.86
N GLU A 260 9.00 0.56 -15.09
CA GLU A 260 9.27 1.79 -15.83
C GLU A 260 7.98 2.58 -16.10
N PHE A 261 6.88 1.90 -16.42
CA PHE A 261 5.57 2.53 -16.60
C PHE A 261 5.04 3.15 -15.29
N VAL A 262 5.13 2.42 -14.18
CA VAL A 262 4.70 2.91 -12.85
C VAL A 262 5.56 4.10 -12.42
N THR A 263 6.87 4.03 -12.65
CA THR A 263 7.82 5.10 -12.35
C THR A 263 7.51 6.37 -13.15
N ASP A 264 7.25 6.25 -14.45
CA ASP A 264 6.87 7.39 -15.29
C ASP A 264 5.56 8.04 -14.81
N ARG A 265 4.60 7.23 -14.34
CA ARG A 265 3.35 7.74 -13.77
C ARG A 265 3.63 8.59 -12.54
N LEU A 266 4.42 8.07 -11.58
CA LEU A 266 4.74 8.79 -10.36
C LEU A 266 5.55 10.07 -10.63
N LEU A 267 6.50 10.03 -11.57
CA LEU A 267 7.24 11.22 -12.00
C LEU A 267 6.32 12.32 -12.55
N VAL A 268 5.34 11.95 -13.39
CA VAL A 268 4.37 12.90 -13.94
C VAL A 268 3.48 13.49 -12.84
N GLU A 269 3.00 12.68 -11.91
CA GLU A 269 2.20 13.11 -10.76
C GLU A 269 2.98 14.10 -9.87
N LEU A 270 4.31 13.95 -9.77
CA LEU A 270 5.22 14.87 -9.08
C LEU A 270 5.67 16.09 -9.93
N GLY A 271 5.10 16.26 -11.14
CA GLY A 271 5.38 17.38 -12.03
C GLY A 271 6.68 17.27 -12.83
N CYS A 272 7.28 16.08 -12.89
CA CYS A 272 8.45 15.77 -13.74
C CYS A 272 8.02 15.22 -15.09
N GLU A 273 8.99 15.08 -16.01
CA GLU A 273 8.76 14.44 -17.31
C GLU A 273 8.94 12.92 -17.21
N LYS A 274 8.25 12.20 -18.11
CA LYS A 274 8.49 10.75 -18.28
C LYS A 274 9.92 10.50 -18.72
N LYS A 275 10.53 9.47 -18.18
CA LYS A 275 11.91 9.06 -18.54
C LYS A 275 11.95 7.87 -19.50
N HIS A 276 11.00 6.97 -19.40
CA HIS A 276 10.99 5.71 -20.15
C HIS A 276 10.01 5.72 -21.33
N ASN A 277 8.88 6.43 -21.22
CA ASN A 277 7.86 6.56 -22.25
C ASN A 277 7.30 5.20 -22.73
N VAL A 278 7.15 4.26 -21.82
CA VAL A 278 6.62 2.91 -22.09
C VAL A 278 5.15 2.80 -21.74
N THR A 279 4.48 1.78 -22.31
CA THR A 279 3.09 1.43 -21.99
C THR A 279 3.04 0.29 -20.99
N ASN A 280 1.92 0.16 -20.25
CA ASN A 280 1.70 -0.97 -19.38
C ASN A 280 1.66 -2.28 -20.20
N PRO A 281 2.56 -3.25 -19.92
CA PRO A 281 2.61 -4.51 -20.65
C PRO A 281 1.62 -5.56 -20.15
N PHE A 282 0.97 -5.32 -19.01
CA PHE A 282 0.08 -6.28 -18.36
C PHE A 282 -1.38 -5.83 -18.38
N ASP A 283 -2.18 -6.43 -19.24
CA ASP A 283 -3.61 -6.18 -19.42
C ASP A 283 -4.41 -6.34 -18.11
N PHE A 284 -4.05 -7.32 -17.27
CA PHE A 284 -4.70 -7.53 -15.99
C PHE A 284 -4.46 -6.41 -14.98
N MET A 285 -3.37 -5.66 -15.10
CA MET A 285 -3.10 -4.49 -14.25
C MET A 285 -3.91 -3.26 -14.68
N ASP A 286 -4.29 -3.14 -15.96
CA ASP A 286 -5.19 -2.09 -16.43
C ASP A 286 -6.60 -2.24 -15.82
N MET A 287 -7.11 -3.47 -15.73
CA MET A 287 -8.41 -3.75 -15.12
C MET A 287 -8.45 -3.37 -13.64
N ILE A 288 -7.36 -3.58 -12.89
CA ILE A 288 -7.24 -3.20 -11.48
C ILE A 288 -7.21 -1.67 -11.33
N SER A 289 -6.47 -0.98 -12.18
CA SER A 289 -6.44 0.50 -12.22
C SER A 289 -7.80 1.12 -12.53
N LEU A 290 -8.60 0.48 -13.40
CA LEU A 290 -9.98 0.89 -13.71
C LEU A 290 -10.92 0.64 -12.53
N GLN A 291 -10.77 -0.46 -11.80
CA GLN A 291 -11.55 -0.74 -10.59
C GLN A 291 -11.25 0.25 -9.46
N GLY A 292 -10.02 0.73 -9.34
CA GLY A 292 -9.64 1.80 -8.41
C GLY A 292 -10.20 3.18 -8.80
N LYS A 293 -10.50 3.40 -10.09
CA LYS A 293 -11.09 4.64 -10.62
C LYS A 293 -12.62 4.62 -10.69
N THR A 294 -13.27 3.44 -10.70
CA THR A 294 -14.72 3.34 -10.57
C THR A 294 -15.11 3.84 -9.20
N ASN A 295 -16.06 4.76 -9.21
CA ASN A 295 -16.55 5.54 -8.09
C ASN A 295 -16.63 4.66 -6.83
N PHE A 296 -15.75 4.90 -5.88
CA PHE A 296 -15.67 4.19 -4.62
C PHE A 296 -17.04 4.11 -3.92
N PHE A 297 -17.86 5.16 -4.03
CA PHE A 297 -19.23 5.19 -3.49
C PHE A 297 -20.21 4.28 -4.25
N GLU A 298 -20.07 4.11 -5.56
CA GLU A 298 -20.91 3.20 -6.34
C GLU A 298 -20.61 1.73 -6.05
N LYS A 299 -19.35 1.37 -5.86
CA LYS A 299 -18.95 -0.01 -5.58
C LYS A 299 -19.40 -0.45 -4.18
N ARG A 300 -19.33 0.42 -3.20
CA ARG A 300 -19.76 0.12 -1.82
C ARG A 300 -21.29 -0.02 -1.69
N VAL A 301 -22.06 0.73 -2.46
CA VAL A 301 -23.53 0.59 -2.50
C VAL A 301 -23.95 -0.73 -3.15
N SER A 302 -23.16 -1.29 -4.08
CA SER A 302 -23.45 -2.58 -4.73
C SER A 302 -22.93 -3.79 -3.92
N GLU A 303 -21.89 -3.65 -3.11
CA GLU A 303 -21.32 -4.74 -2.29
C GLU A 303 -21.87 -4.78 -0.85
N TYR A 304 -22.29 -3.65 -0.29
CA TYR A 304 -23.01 -3.59 0.97
C TYR A 304 -24.51 -3.66 0.73
N GLN A 305 -25.04 -4.84 0.47
CA GLN A 305 -26.44 -5.08 0.73
C GLN A 305 -26.64 -5.00 2.24
N LYS A 306 -27.30 -3.94 2.72
CA LYS A 306 -27.79 -3.92 4.10
C LYS A 306 -28.56 -5.20 4.32
N ALA A 307 -28.23 -5.93 5.38
CA ALA A 307 -29.03 -7.08 5.82
C ALA A 307 -30.52 -6.67 5.83
N GLY A 308 -31.35 -7.36 5.05
CA GLY A 308 -32.79 -7.09 4.93
C GLY A 308 -33.27 -6.40 3.64
N VAL A 309 -32.39 -5.92 2.71
CA VAL A 309 -32.84 -5.24 1.49
C VAL A 309 -33.46 -6.20 0.44
N LEU A 310 -33.19 -7.52 0.54
CA LEU A 310 -33.78 -8.54 -0.32
C LEU A 310 -34.94 -9.31 0.32
N ASN A 311 -35.29 -9.07 1.58
CA ASN A 311 -36.47 -9.64 2.19
C ASN A 311 -37.70 -8.84 1.73
N ASN A 312 -38.33 -9.28 0.65
CA ASN A 312 -39.64 -8.80 0.17
C ASN A 312 -40.82 -9.26 1.06
N GLU A 313 -40.58 -9.72 2.26
CA GLU A 313 -41.62 -9.99 3.23
C GLU A 313 -41.68 -8.80 4.18
N LYS A 314 -42.79 -8.05 4.07
CA LYS A 314 -43.22 -7.03 5.00
C LYS A 314 -43.60 -7.73 6.31
N GLU A 315 -42.64 -8.09 7.13
CA GLU A 315 -42.88 -8.18 8.57
C GLU A 315 -42.60 -6.81 9.15
N GLU A 316 -43.68 -6.09 9.43
CA GLU A 316 -43.68 -4.94 10.31
C GLU A 316 -43.21 -5.44 11.69
N THR A 317 -41.94 -5.31 11.98
CA THR A 317 -41.40 -5.42 13.33
C THR A 317 -41.92 -4.23 14.11
N GLN A 318 -43.12 -4.37 14.72
CA GLN A 318 -43.58 -3.45 15.77
C GLN A 318 -42.63 -3.60 16.95
N PHE A 319 -41.96 -2.51 17.28
CA PHE A 319 -41.27 -2.37 18.54
C PHE A 319 -42.32 -2.38 19.65
N THR A 320 -42.39 -3.47 20.40
CA THR A 320 -43.17 -3.50 21.64
C THR A 320 -42.28 -3.14 22.81
N THR A 321 -42.70 -2.12 23.56
CA THR A 321 -42.02 -1.67 24.78
C THR A 321 -42.31 -2.53 26.01
N ASP A 322 -42.94 -3.66 25.84
CA ASP A 322 -43.46 -4.53 26.93
C ASP A 322 -42.69 -5.86 26.95
N ALA A 323 -41.39 -5.84 26.88
CA ALA A 323 -40.58 -7.01 27.19
C ALA A 323 -40.19 -6.95 28.67
N ASP A 324 -40.88 -7.75 29.49
CA ASP A 324 -40.42 -8.07 30.84
C ASP A 324 -39.12 -8.86 30.77
N PHE A 325 -38.11 -8.41 31.54
CA PHE A 325 -36.81 -9.07 31.71
C PHE A 325 -36.90 -10.15 32.77
#